data_4d3d2416ae68984185fb85fad09a9ca9
#
_entry.id   4d3d2416ae68984185fb85fad09a9ca9
#
_cell.length_a   1.000
_cell.length_b   1.000
_cell.length_c   1.000
_cell.angle_alpha   90.00
_cell.angle_beta   90.00
_cell.angle_gamma   90.00
#
_symmetry.space_group_name_H-M   'P 1'
#
loop_
_entity.id
_entity.type
_entity.pdbx_description
1 polymer ?
#
loop_
_entity_poly.entity_id
_entity_poly.type
_entity_poly.pdbx_seq_one_letter_code
_entity_poly.pdbx_strand_id
1 'polypeptide(L)'
;TLAHAEDVARILEENWGQKGEALAATPENLDAACADADLFIQCSPLGMYGFPQDHSYLGFLEKMKKTCIVLDCPVNPEYTTLLIRARELGLPIVSGMYMMLSQMTEIYDFCFGLRPGDKEKEECRRVLVAYLDSLKK
;
A
#
# COMPACT_ATOMS: atom_id res chain seq x y z
N THR A 1 8.63 13.70 0.18
CA THR A 1 8.88 15.04 0.78
C THR A 1 7.61 15.89 0.66
N LEU A 2 7.46 16.92 1.50
CA LEU A 2 6.32 17.83 1.44
C LEU A 2 6.17 18.45 0.05
N ALA A 3 7.26 18.90 -0.56
CA ALA A 3 7.24 19.48 -1.92
C ALA A 3 6.63 18.53 -2.98
N HIS A 4 6.91 17.23 -2.91
CA HIS A 4 6.28 16.27 -3.82
C HIS A 4 4.78 16.12 -3.55
N ALA A 5 4.34 16.18 -2.29
CA ALA A 5 2.92 16.13 -1.95
C ALA A 5 2.19 17.38 -2.45
N GLU A 6 2.81 18.54 -2.34
CA GLU A 6 2.29 19.81 -2.89
C GLU A 6 2.16 19.77 -4.42
N ASP A 7 3.15 19.18 -5.12
CA ASP A 7 3.08 18.97 -6.56
C ASP A 7 1.92 18.04 -6.95
N VAL A 8 1.73 16.93 -6.22
CA VAL A 8 0.61 16.02 -6.47
C VAL A 8 -0.73 16.72 -6.23
N ALA A 9 -0.88 17.46 -5.13
CA ALA A 9 -2.10 18.20 -4.82
C ALA A 9 -2.42 19.21 -5.93
N ARG A 10 -1.42 19.96 -6.42
CA ARG A 10 -1.56 20.89 -7.54
C ARG A 10 -1.98 20.18 -8.83
N ILE A 11 -1.36 19.07 -9.19
CA ILE A 11 -1.70 18.26 -10.38
C ILE A 11 -3.15 17.77 -10.31
N LEU A 12 -3.60 17.32 -9.14
CA LEU A 12 -4.98 16.88 -8.93
C LEU A 12 -5.98 18.01 -9.17
N GLU A 13 -5.69 19.21 -8.67
CA GLU A 13 -6.56 20.36 -8.84
C GLU A 13 -6.58 20.85 -10.30
N GLU A 14 -5.41 20.99 -10.94
CA GLU A 14 -5.29 21.48 -12.32
C GLU A 14 -5.93 20.56 -13.36
N ASN A 15 -5.81 19.23 -13.21
CA ASN A 15 -6.27 18.29 -14.23
C ASN A 15 -7.66 17.70 -13.97
N TRP A 16 -8.10 17.62 -12.71
CA TRP A 16 -9.36 16.97 -12.35
C TRP A 16 -10.27 17.82 -11.46
N GLY A 17 -9.85 19.04 -11.08
CA GLY A 17 -10.61 19.92 -10.19
C GLY A 17 -10.78 19.35 -8.76
N GLN A 18 -9.98 18.35 -8.39
CA GLN A 18 -10.01 17.72 -7.07
C GLN A 18 -9.03 18.43 -6.14
N LYS A 19 -9.51 18.89 -5.00
CA LYS A 19 -8.65 19.49 -3.98
C LYS A 19 -7.95 18.39 -3.18
N GLY A 20 -6.62 18.47 -3.17
CA GLY A 20 -5.75 17.66 -2.32
C GLY A 20 -5.10 18.54 -1.25
N GLU A 21 -4.87 17.98 -0.07
CA GLU A 21 -4.10 18.62 0.99
C GLU A 21 -2.72 17.96 1.11
N ALA A 22 -1.67 18.76 1.07
CA ALA A 22 -0.30 18.30 1.25
C ALA A 22 0.16 18.55 2.69
N LEU A 23 0.52 17.49 3.38
CA LEU A 23 0.94 17.54 4.77
C LEU A 23 2.33 16.92 4.95
N ALA A 24 3.13 17.50 5.85
CA ALA A 24 4.33 16.83 6.32
C ALA A 24 3.94 15.58 7.14
N ALA A 25 4.65 14.47 6.94
CA ALA A 25 4.35 13.21 7.62
C ALA A 25 4.88 13.22 9.08
N THR A 26 4.37 14.14 9.91
CA THR A 26 4.61 14.15 11.35
C THR A 26 3.59 13.27 12.07
N PRO A 27 3.86 12.77 13.29
CA PRO A 27 2.88 12.01 14.06
C PRO A 27 1.53 12.72 14.19
N GLU A 28 1.53 14.01 14.47
CA GLU A 28 0.32 14.83 14.67
C GLU A 28 -0.51 14.93 13.38
N ASN A 29 0.15 15.18 12.25
CA ASN A 29 -0.51 15.26 10.94
C ASN A 29 -1.06 13.91 10.49
N LEU A 30 -0.30 12.82 10.72
CA LEU A 30 -0.75 11.46 10.43
C LEU A 30 -1.98 11.09 11.28
N ASP A 31 -1.94 11.38 12.59
CA ASP A 31 -3.08 11.14 13.49
C ASP A 31 -4.34 11.89 13.02
N ALA A 32 -4.19 13.17 12.68
CA ALA A 32 -5.33 13.99 12.25
C ALA A 32 -5.88 13.55 10.88
N ALA A 33 -5.01 13.36 9.89
CA ALA A 33 -5.42 12.99 8.53
C ALA A 33 -6.02 11.58 8.46
N CYS A 34 -5.52 10.64 9.27
CA CYS A 34 -5.97 9.25 9.24
C CYS A 34 -7.24 8.99 10.05
N ALA A 35 -7.63 9.89 10.97
CA ALA A 35 -8.79 9.68 11.85
C ALA A 35 -10.10 9.49 11.07
N ASP A 36 -10.29 10.22 9.96
CA ASP A 36 -11.48 10.17 9.11
C ASP A 36 -11.27 9.46 7.78
N ALA A 37 -10.07 8.91 7.53
CA ALA A 37 -9.76 8.22 6.28
C ALA A 37 -10.63 6.96 6.08
N ASP A 38 -11.08 6.73 4.86
CA ASP A 38 -11.73 5.50 4.42
C ASP A 38 -10.72 4.56 3.72
N LEU A 39 -9.65 5.11 3.17
CA LEU A 39 -8.56 4.39 2.52
C LEU A 39 -7.22 5.07 2.84
N PHE A 40 -6.27 4.28 3.31
CA PHE A 40 -4.88 4.68 3.48
C PHE A 40 -4.00 3.91 2.50
N ILE A 41 -3.19 4.61 1.69
CA ILE A 41 -2.28 3.99 0.72
C ILE A 41 -0.85 4.42 1.03
N GLN A 42 -0.01 3.45 1.37
CA GLN A 42 1.42 3.65 1.54
C GLN A 42 2.14 3.31 0.24
N CYS A 43 2.82 4.29 -0.37
CA CYS A 43 3.49 4.16 -1.67
C CYS A 43 5.02 4.33 -1.57
N SER A 44 5.58 4.46 -0.37
CA SER A 44 7.03 4.58 -0.18
C SER A 44 7.67 3.19 0.01
N PRO A 45 9.00 3.05 -0.10
CA PRO A 45 9.68 1.78 0.13
C PRO A 45 9.90 1.41 1.61
N LEU A 46 9.28 2.14 2.56
CA LEU A 46 9.41 1.85 4.00
C LEU A 46 8.94 0.43 4.30
N GLY A 47 9.75 -0.31 5.07
CA GLY A 47 9.47 -1.70 5.43
C GLY A 47 9.71 -2.72 4.30
N MET A 48 10.15 -2.28 3.12
CA MET A 48 10.49 -3.17 2.01
C MET A 48 11.83 -3.86 2.25
N TYR A 49 11.93 -5.14 1.91
CA TYR A 49 13.19 -5.89 1.98
C TYR A 49 14.28 -5.21 1.12
N GLY A 50 15.48 -5.05 1.71
CA GLY A 50 16.60 -4.36 1.09
C GLY A 50 16.57 -2.84 1.21
N PHE A 51 15.49 -2.25 1.71
CA PHE A 51 15.44 -0.84 2.06
C PHE A 51 15.75 -0.65 3.55
N PRO A 52 16.70 0.22 3.93
CA PRO A 52 17.25 0.24 5.29
C PRO A 52 16.32 0.90 6.33
N GLN A 53 15.22 1.51 5.89
CA GLN A 53 14.31 2.26 6.75
C GLN A 53 12.96 1.58 6.85
N ASP A 54 12.36 1.69 8.02
CA ASP A 54 10.99 1.29 8.30
C ASP A 54 10.20 2.46 8.92
N HIS A 55 8.93 2.27 9.18
CA HIS A 55 8.07 3.26 9.80
C HIS A 55 8.54 3.58 11.22
N SER A 56 8.86 4.85 11.47
CA SER A 56 9.22 5.34 12.80
C SER A 56 8.01 5.57 13.72
N TYR A 57 6.81 5.67 13.14
CA TYR A 57 5.57 5.90 13.86
C TYR A 57 4.40 5.18 13.17
N LEU A 58 3.65 4.39 13.93
CA LEU A 58 2.46 3.66 13.48
C LEU A 58 1.23 3.91 14.39
N GLY A 59 1.33 4.85 15.33
CA GLY A 59 0.23 5.19 16.26
C GLY A 59 -1.03 5.69 15.55
N PHE A 60 -0.89 6.30 14.38
CA PHE A 60 -2.02 6.77 13.56
C PHE A 60 -2.99 5.65 13.16
N LEU A 61 -2.53 4.39 13.08
CA LEU A 61 -3.41 3.25 12.79
C LEU A 61 -4.48 3.04 13.88
N GLU A 62 -4.17 3.41 15.13
CA GLU A 62 -5.13 3.31 16.24
C GLU A 62 -6.22 4.37 16.17
N LYS A 63 -5.99 5.45 15.41
CA LYS A 63 -6.95 6.54 15.21
C LYS A 63 -7.91 6.27 14.06
N MET A 64 -7.57 5.35 13.17
CA MET A 64 -8.37 5.05 11.98
C MET A 64 -9.73 4.43 12.33
N LYS A 65 -10.72 4.71 11.49
CA LYS A 65 -12.00 3.99 11.50
C LYS A 65 -11.74 2.50 11.27
N LYS A 66 -12.49 1.63 11.94
CA LYS A 66 -12.36 0.17 11.76
C LYS A 66 -12.71 -0.32 10.34
N THR A 67 -13.35 0.54 9.56
CA THR A 67 -13.68 0.29 8.14
C THR A 67 -12.60 0.80 7.18
N CYS A 68 -11.60 1.56 7.66
CA CYS A 68 -10.53 2.09 6.83
C CYS A 68 -9.69 0.94 6.26
N ILE A 69 -9.54 0.92 4.94
CA ILE A 69 -8.69 -0.06 4.25
C ILE A 69 -7.25 0.46 4.25
N VAL A 70 -6.31 -0.37 4.69
CA VAL A 70 -4.88 -0.06 4.68
C VAL A 70 -4.22 -0.83 3.54
N LEU A 71 -3.77 -0.13 2.51
CA LEU A 71 -2.99 -0.68 1.39
C LEU A 71 -1.54 -0.28 1.53
N ASP A 72 -0.63 -1.25 1.36
CA ASP A 72 0.81 -1.03 1.35
C ASP A 72 1.42 -1.55 0.05
N CYS A 73 2.06 -0.68 -0.73
CA CYS A 73 2.56 -1.00 -2.07
C CYS A 73 3.80 -1.91 -2.13
N PRO A 74 4.71 -1.96 -1.15
CA PRO A 74 5.79 -2.93 -1.14
C PRO A 74 5.30 -4.37 -1.34
N VAL A 75 6.01 -5.12 -2.18
CA VAL A 75 5.66 -6.50 -2.54
C VAL A 75 6.44 -7.51 -1.68
N ASN A 76 7.64 -7.15 -1.24
CA ASN A 76 8.52 -8.00 -0.43
C ASN A 76 9.01 -7.23 0.82
N PRO A 77 8.66 -7.65 2.02
CA PRO A 77 7.82 -8.83 2.36
C PRO A 77 6.36 -8.63 1.94
N GLU A 78 5.60 -9.71 1.81
CA GLU A 78 4.16 -9.62 1.50
C GLU A 78 3.38 -8.84 2.59
N TYR A 79 3.81 -8.99 3.85
CA TYR A 79 3.26 -8.25 4.98
C TYR A 79 4.38 -7.45 5.65
N THR A 80 4.35 -6.16 5.44
CA THR A 80 5.25 -5.20 6.09
C THR A 80 4.87 -4.97 7.56
N THR A 81 5.71 -4.31 8.31
CA THR A 81 5.44 -3.90 9.70
C THR A 81 4.13 -3.11 9.80
N LEU A 82 3.86 -2.24 8.83
CA LEU A 82 2.60 -1.49 8.72
C LEU A 82 1.38 -2.43 8.62
N LEU A 83 1.41 -3.38 7.67
CA LEU A 83 0.28 -4.29 7.47
C LEU A 83 0.09 -5.28 8.62
N ILE A 84 1.19 -5.74 9.24
CA ILE A 84 1.12 -6.58 10.45
C ILE A 84 0.40 -5.81 11.55
N ARG A 85 0.81 -4.56 11.81
CA ARG A 85 0.19 -3.74 12.85
C ARG A 85 -1.27 -3.40 12.56
N ALA A 86 -1.59 -3.05 11.31
CA ALA A 86 -2.97 -2.79 10.89
C ALA A 86 -3.88 -4.01 11.12
N ARG A 87 -3.40 -5.22 10.78
CA ARG A 87 -4.12 -6.48 11.00
C ARG A 87 -4.33 -6.79 12.49
N GLU A 88 -3.33 -6.56 13.34
CA GLU A 88 -3.45 -6.70 14.81
C GLU A 88 -4.55 -5.81 15.38
N LEU A 89 -4.71 -4.61 14.80
CA LEU A 89 -5.75 -3.65 15.17
C LEU A 89 -7.13 -3.98 14.57
N GLY A 90 -7.24 -5.02 13.75
CA GLY A 90 -8.47 -5.44 13.10
C GLY A 90 -8.89 -4.55 11.91
N LEU A 91 -7.94 -3.83 11.30
CA LEU A 91 -8.20 -3.04 10.08
C LEU A 91 -8.16 -3.96 8.85
N PRO A 92 -9.02 -3.72 7.84
CA PRO A 92 -8.91 -4.37 6.54
C PRO A 92 -7.58 -4.00 5.87
N ILE A 93 -6.87 -4.99 5.31
CA ILE A 93 -5.57 -4.77 4.70
C ILE A 93 -5.53 -5.25 3.25
N VAL A 94 -4.73 -4.58 2.41
CA VAL A 94 -4.39 -5.00 1.06
C VAL A 94 -2.87 -4.94 0.90
N SER A 95 -2.25 -6.06 0.54
CA SER A 95 -0.80 -6.11 0.31
C SER A 95 -0.43 -5.70 -1.12
N GLY A 96 0.78 -5.16 -1.29
CA GLY A 96 1.34 -4.86 -2.61
C GLY A 96 1.46 -6.10 -3.49
N MET A 97 1.65 -7.28 -2.90
CA MET A 97 1.59 -8.55 -3.62
C MET A 97 0.22 -8.78 -4.26
N TYR A 98 -0.86 -8.57 -3.51
CA TYR A 98 -2.22 -8.71 -4.03
C TYR A 98 -2.53 -7.68 -5.11
N MET A 99 -2.12 -6.43 -4.91
CA MET A 99 -2.23 -5.34 -5.89
C MET A 99 -1.51 -5.72 -7.20
N MET A 100 -0.27 -6.19 -7.11
CA MET A 100 0.54 -6.60 -8.27
C MET A 100 -0.12 -7.75 -9.05
N LEU A 101 -0.59 -8.80 -8.37
CA LEU A 101 -1.25 -9.92 -9.02
C LEU A 101 -2.57 -9.50 -9.71
N SER A 102 -3.28 -8.55 -9.13
CA SER A 102 -4.49 -7.99 -9.75
C SER A 102 -4.16 -7.20 -11.02
N GLN A 103 -3.12 -6.37 -10.99
CA GLN A 103 -2.63 -5.67 -12.19
C GLN A 103 -2.18 -6.65 -13.28
N MET A 104 -1.48 -7.71 -12.93
CA MET A 104 -1.06 -8.74 -13.89
C MET A 104 -2.25 -9.39 -14.59
N THR A 105 -3.36 -9.61 -13.88
CA THR A 105 -4.60 -10.14 -14.48
C THR A 105 -5.13 -9.24 -15.59
N GLU A 106 -5.18 -7.93 -15.34
CA GLU A 106 -5.65 -6.95 -16.34
C GLU A 106 -4.68 -6.84 -17.53
N ILE A 107 -3.37 -6.92 -17.28
CA ILE A 107 -2.35 -6.93 -18.33
C ILE A 107 -2.50 -8.17 -19.22
N TYR A 108 -2.68 -9.37 -18.64
CA TYR A 108 -2.88 -10.60 -19.41
C TYR A 108 -4.17 -10.57 -20.24
N ASP A 109 -5.25 -10.04 -19.67
CA ASP A 109 -6.50 -9.86 -20.40
C ASP A 109 -6.32 -8.91 -21.58
N PHE A 110 -5.71 -7.75 -21.34
CA PHE A 110 -5.46 -6.75 -22.39
C PHE A 110 -4.54 -7.26 -23.51
N CYS A 111 -3.44 -7.95 -23.15
CA CYS A 111 -2.43 -8.38 -24.15
C CYS A 111 -2.80 -9.67 -24.89
N PHE A 112 -3.50 -10.59 -24.23
CA PHE A 112 -3.67 -11.96 -24.71
C PHE A 112 -5.12 -12.43 -24.73
N GLY A 113 -6.07 -11.65 -24.25
CA GLY A 113 -7.46 -12.08 -24.07
C GLY A 113 -7.61 -13.22 -23.05
N LEU A 114 -6.66 -13.36 -22.14
CA LEU A 114 -6.62 -14.40 -21.11
C LEU A 114 -6.79 -13.75 -19.74
N ARG A 115 -7.83 -14.15 -19.01
CA ARG A 115 -8.10 -13.62 -17.66
C ARG A 115 -7.89 -14.70 -16.60
N PRO A 116 -6.71 -14.76 -15.97
CA PRO A 116 -6.44 -15.68 -14.86
C PRO A 116 -7.46 -15.51 -13.72
N GLY A 117 -7.98 -16.63 -13.25
CA GLY A 117 -8.91 -16.67 -12.12
C GLY A 117 -8.19 -16.61 -10.75
N ASP A 118 -8.97 -16.69 -9.68
CA ASP A 118 -8.43 -16.59 -8.32
C ASP A 118 -7.50 -17.75 -7.96
N LYS A 119 -7.74 -18.94 -8.53
CA LYS A 119 -6.88 -20.11 -8.33
C LYS A 119 -5.48 -19.91 -8.94
N GLU A 120 -5.41 -19.41 -10.15
CA GLU A 120 -4.16 -19.11 -10.85
C GLU A 120 -3.41 -17.97 -10.13
N LYS A 121 -4.10 -16.95 -9.66
CA LYS A 121 -3.51 -15.85 -8.86
C LYS A 121 -2.90 -16.37 -7.58
N GLU A 122 -3.59 -17.25 -6.85
CA GLU A 122 -3.08 -17.81 -5.60
C GLU A 122 -1.86 -18.70 -5.83
N GLU A 123 -1.86 -19.48 -6.91
CA GLU A 123 -0.67 -20.27 -7.28
C GLU A 123 0.51 -19.37 -7.65
N CYS A 124 0.30 -18.31 -8.42
CA CYS A 124 1.33 -17.29 -8.70
C CYS A 124 1.85 -16.64 -7.41
N ARG A 125 0.97 -16.28 -6.49
CA ARG A 125 1.34 -15.72 -5.18
C ARG A 125 2.25 -16.69 -4.43
N ARG A 126 1.86 -17.95 -4.33
CA ARG A 126 2.62 -18.99 -3.62
C ARG A 126 4.02 -19.17 -4.18
N VAL A 127 4.14 -19.26 -5.50
CA VAL A 127 5.44 -19.41 -6.19
C VAL A 127 6.32 -18.18 -5.98
N LEU A 128 5.73 -16.99 -6.11
CA LEU A 128 6.47 -15.73 -5.98
C LEU A 128 6.96 -15.50 -4.54
N VAL A 129 6.13 -15.74 -3.54
CA VAL A 129 6.52 -15.65 -2.12
C VAL A 129 7.69 -16.60 -1.83
N ALA A 130 7.59 -17.86 -2.25
CA ALA A 130 8.66 -18.84 -2.06
C ALA A 130 9.97 -18.41 -2.74
N TYR A 131 9.90 -17.84 -3.94
CA TYR A 131 11.07 -17.29 -4.64
C TYR A 131 11.68 -16.11 -3.88
N LEU A 132 10.88 -15.12 -3.50
CA LEU A 132 11.34 -13.94 -2.77
C LEU A 132 11.96 -14.29 -1.42
N ASP A 133 11.41 -15.28 -0.70
CA ASP A 133 11.98 -15.77 0.56
C ASP A 133 13.33 -16.47 0.33
N SER A 134 13.54 -17.11 -0.80
CA SER A 134 14.84 -17.72 -1.16
C SER A 134 15.96 -16.69 -1.36
N LEU A 135 15.62 -15.45 -1.70
CA LEU A 135 16.58 -14.36 -1.91
C LEU A 135 17.07 -13.70 -0.61
N LYS A 136 16.42 -13.99 0.52
CA LYS A 136 16.76 -13.42 1.85
C LYS A 136 17.97 -14.11 2.52
N LYS A 137 18.70 -14.97 1.80
CA LYS A 137 19.85 -15.73 2.32
C LYS A 137 21.15 -14.96 2.16
#